data_f1e9ccdd9b650cd040737980107b6f1f
#
_entry.id   f1e9ccdd9b650cd040737980107b6f1f
#
_cell.length_a   1.000
_cell.length_b   1.000
_cell.length_c   1.000
_cell.angle_alpha   90.00
_cell.angle_beta   90.00
_cell.angle_gamma   90.00
#
_symmetry.space_group_name_H-M   'P 1'
#
loop_
_entity.id
_entity.type
_entity.pdbx_description
1 polymer ?
#
loop_
_entity_poly.entity_id
_entity_poly.type
_entity_poly.pdbx_seq_one_letter_code
_entity_poly.pdbx_strand_id
1 'polypeptide(L)'
;MKYWDDKVEDIKVAYIGGGSRGWAWGFMTDLAKEPALSGAVYLYDIDKDAAKANETIGNSLKGREDVVGKWYYKAVDTMEEALSGADFVVISILPKTFDEMEVDVHMPERLGIYQPVGDTAGPGGLMRAMRTIPMFVEFAEGIKKCCPDAWVINYTNPMSLCVKTLYHVFPKIKAFGCCHEVFGTQKVLAGIAEAELGLKDIKRSDIHVNVLGINHFTWFDYASYKGIDLFPVYRAYINKHFDQGYGKNDDNWANNSFACIHRVKMDLFNKYGLIAAAGDRHLAEFMPGDLYLKDPETVKSW
;
A
#
# COMPACT_ATOMS: atom_id res chain seq x y z
N MET A 1 11.17 -13.70 -20.17
CA MET A 1 12.24 -12.75 -19.72
C MET A 1 13.58 -13.13 -20.30
N LYS A 2 14.42 -12.14 -20.66
CA LYS A 2 15.82 -12.30 -21.05
C LYS A 2 16.72 -11.51 -20.10
N TYR A 3 17.78 -12.12 -19.62
CA TYR A 3 18.71 -11.54 -18.65
C TYR A 3 20.01 -11.12 -19.34
N TRP A 4 20.44 -9.90 -19.08
CA TRP A 4 21.74 -9.34 -19.43
C TRP A 4 22.43 -8.88 -18.15
N ASP A 5 23.71 -8.55 -18.18
CA ASP A 5 24.48 -8.23 -16.96
C ASP A 5 23.78 -7.18 -16.06
N ASP A 6 23.20 -6.14 -16.65
CA ASP A 6 22.57 -5.03 -15.94
C ASP A 6 21.09 -4.79 -16.32
N LYS A 7 20.47 -5.68 -17.12
CA LYS A 7 19.13 -5.51 -17.67
C LYS A 7 18.32 -6.78 -17.72
N VAL A 8 17.00 -6.62 -17.63
CA VAL A 8 16.03 -7.67 -17.89
C VAL A 8 15.05 -7.19 -18.94
N GLU A 9 14.95 -7.91 -20.05
CA GLU A 9 14.11 -7.58 -21.19
C GLU A 9 13.01 -8.64 -21.41
N ASP A 10 12.04 -8.29 -22.25
CA ASP A 10 10.91 -9.16 -22.60
C ASP A 10 10.11 -9.62 -21.37
N ILE A 11 9.97 -8.77 -20.36
CA ILE A 11 9.16 -9.02 -19.18
C ILE A 11 7.69 -8.94 -19.56
N LYS A 12 6.89 -9.93 -19.17
CA LYS A 12 5.44 -9.86 -19.25
C LYS A 12 4.83 -9.62 -17.87
N VAL A 13 4.15 -8.49 -17.70
CA VAL A 13 3.40 -8.15 -16.49
C VAL A 13 1.89 -8.28 -16.80
N ALA A 14 1.17 -9.09 -16.03
CA ALA A 14 -0.28 -9.05 -15.98
C ALA A 14 -0.72 -8.09 -14.88
N TYR A 15 -1.54 -7.10 -15.20
CA TYR A 15 -2.06 -6.14 -14.24
C TYR A 15 -3.59 -6.33 -14.08
N ILE A 16 -4.02 -6.93 -12.96
CA ILE A 16 -5.42 -7.10 -12.58
C ILE A 16 -5.87 -5.85 -11.82
N GLY A 17 -6.86 -5.15 -12.35
CA GLY A 17 -7.22 -3.79 -11.95
C GLY A 17 -6.54 -2.73 -12.82
N GLY A 18 -6.29 -3.07 -14.09
CA GLY A 18 -5.56 -2.26 -15.07
C GLY A 18 -6.22 -0.93 -15.43
N GLY A 19 -7.49 -0.72 -15.06
CA GLY A 19 -8.23 0.54 -15.17
C GLY A 19 -7.98 1.53 -14.02
N SER A 20 -7.18 1.16 -13.00
CA SER A 20 -6.89 2.02 -11.85
C SER A 20 -6.30 3.37 -12.26
N ARG A 21 -6.89 4.47 -11.77
CA ARG A 21 -6.45 5.85 -12.06
C ARG A 21 -5.29 6.33 -11.19
N GLY A 22 -5.02 5.65 -10.08
CA GLY A 22 -3.93 6.02 -9.16
C GLY A 22 -2.75 5.04 -9.26
N TRP A 23 -2.98 3.83 -8.85
CA TRP A 23 -1.91 2.81 -8.76
C TRP A 23 -1.33 2.42 -10.12
N ALA A 24 -2.17 2.25 -11.16
CA ALA A 24 -1.66 1.93 -12.49
C ALA A 24 -0.83 3.09 -13.06
N TRP A 25 -1.25 4.35 -12.85
CA TRP A 25 -0.47 5.52 -13.30
C TRP A 25 0.87 5.64 -12.58
N GLY A 26 0.90 5.42 -11.26
CA GLY A 26 2.14 5.37 -10.49
C GLY A 26 3.08 4.30 -11.03
N PHE A 27 2.58 3.09 -11.24
CA PHE A 27 3.34 1.98 -11.80
C PHE A 27 3.90 2.28 -13.20
N MET A 28 3.09 2.85 -14.10
CA MET A 28 3.54 3.27 -15.43
C MET A 28 4.62 4.35 -15.36
N THR A 29 4.49 5.30 -14.43
CA THR A 29 5.45 6.38 -14.22
C THR A 29 6.80 5.85 -13.71
N ASP A 30 6.77 4.89 -12.80
CA ASP A 30 7.99 4.26 -12.28
C ASP A 30 8.68 3.43 -13.37
N LEU A 31 7.93 2.64 -14.14
CA LEU A 31 8.47 1.89 -15.28
C LEU A 31 9.03 2.80 -16.38
N ALA A 32 8.45 3.98 -16.58
CA ALA A 32 8.94 4.95 -17.56
C ALA A 32 10.35 5.51 -17.21
N LYS A 33 10.69 5.48 -15.91
CA LYS A 33 11.99 5.98 -15.40
C LYS A 33 13.01 4.87 -15.18
N GLU A 34 12.64 3.60 -15.38
CA GLU A 34 13.49 2.45 -15.09
C GLU A 34 14.18 1.96 -16.36
N PRO A 35 15.49 2.21 -16.55
CA PRO A 35 16.22 1.82 -17.75
C PRO A 35 16.65 0.36 -17.79
N ALA A 36 16.69 -0.32 -16.63
CA ALA A 36 17.17 -1.69 -16.53
C ALA A 36 16.11 -2.74 -16.89
N LEU A 37 14.82 -2.32 -16.93
CA LEU A 37 13.70 -3.22 -17.17
C LEU A 37 12.96 -2.81 -18.46
N SER A 38 12.57 -3.83 -19.25
CA SER A 38 11.71 -3.59 -20.42
C SER A 38 10.75 -4.75 -20.67
N GLY A 39 9.62 -4.47 -21.33
CA GLY A 39 8.64 -5.50 -21.60
C GLY A 39 7.25 -4.97 -21.94
N ALA A 40 6.23 -5.76 -21.59
CA ALA A 40 4.84 -5.42 -21.83
C ALA A 40 3.99 -5.60 -20.58
N VAL A 41 3.04 -4.68 -20.37
CA VAL A 41 2.03 -4.72 -19.32
C VAL A 41 0.67 -4.99 -19.95
N TYR A 42 0.05 -6.09 -19.58
CA TYR A 42 -1.28 -6.49 -20.02
C TYR A 42 -2.29 -6.06 -18.97
N LEU A 43 -3.12 -5.08 -19.32
CA LEU A 43 -4.09 -4.42 -18.44
C LEU A 43 -5.43 -5.12 -18.52
N TYR A 44 -5.80 -5.86 -17.49
CA TYR A 44 -7.12 -6.46 -17.35
C TYR A 44 -7.93 -5.71 -16.29
N ASP A 45 -9.14 -5.32 -16.65
CA ASP A 45 -10.13 -4.74 -15.74
C ASP A 45 -11.54 -5.16 -16.13
N ILE A 46 -12.48 -5.14 -15.17
CA ILE A 46 -13.91 -5.29 -15.47
C ILE A 46 -14.44 -4.06 -16.21
N ASP A 47 -13.88 -2.87 -15.92
CA ASP A 47 -14.08 -1.64 -16.69
C ASP A 47 -13.08 -1.60 -17.87
N LYS A 48 -13.57 -2.11 -19.01
CA LYS A 48 -12.76 -2.20 -20.23
C LYS A 48 -12.36 -0.83 -20.77
N ASP A 49 -13.21 0.16 -20.63
CA ASP A 49 -12.95 1.52 -21.11
C ASP A 49 -11.83 2.16 -20.28
N ALA A 50 -11.83 1.98 -18.96
CA ALA A 50 -10.76 2.44 -18.11
C ALA A 50 -9.42 1.75 -18.42
N ALA A 51 -9.41 0.43 -18.66
CA ALA A 51 -8.21 -0.28 -19.09
C ALA A 51 -7.69 0.23 -20.44
N LYS A 52 -8.60 0.49 -21.40
CA LYS A 52 -8.24 1.05 -22.70
C LYS A 52 -7.71 2.48 -22.64
N ALA A 53 -8.27 3.29 -21.76
CA ALA A 53 -7.75 4.63 -21.48
C ALA A 53 -6.32 4.55 -20.94
N ASN A 54 -6.05 3.63 -20.00
CA ASN A 54 -4.72 3.43 -19.43
C ASN A 54 -3.71 2.86 -20.45
N GLU A 55 -4.14 2.00 -21.39
CA GLU A 55 -3.31 1.59 -22.52
C GLU A 55 -2.86 2.81 -23.33
N THR A 56 -3.80 3.71 -23.66
CA THR A 56 -3.50 4.93 -24.41
C THR A 56 -2.55 5.84 -23.66
N ILE A 57 -2.80 6.07 -22.35
CA ILE A 57 -1.95 6.89 -21.49
C ILE A 57 -0.53 6.28 -21.39
N GLY A 58 -0.41 5.00 -21.08
CA GLY A 58 0.89 4.33 -20.94
C GLY A 58 1.71 4.38 -22.23
N ASN A 59 1.07 4.11 -23.37
CA ASN A 59 1.76 4.15 -24.67
C ASN A 59 2.09 5.59 -25.12
N SER A 60 1.39 6.62 -24.64
CA SER A 60 1.70 8.02 -24.95
C SER A 60 2.98 8.52 -24.25
N LEU A 61 3.45 7.82 -23.22
CA LEU A 61 4.72 8.14 -22.56
C LEU A 61 5.92 7.90 -23.49
N LYS A 62 5.77 7.02 -24.47
CA LYS A 62 6.83 6.66 -25.41
C LYS A 62 7.25 7.86 -26.26
N GLY A 63 8.55 8.14 -26.29
CA GLY A 63 9.11 9.23 -27.06
C GLY A 63 9.21 10.58 -26.33
N ARG A 64 8.80 10.65 -25.07
CA ARG A 64 9.09 11.82 -24.22
C ARG A 64 10.57 11.81 -23.82
N GLU A 65 11.16 13.01 -23.70
CA GLU A 65 12.58 13.18 -23.35
C GLU A 65 12.93 12.67 -21.95
N ASP A 66 11.95 12.69 -21.02
CA ASP A 66 12.09 12.25 -19.62
C ASP A 66 11.82 10.76 -19.40
N VAL A 67 11.56 9.99 -20.48
CA VAL A 67 11.24 8.56 -20.44
C VAL A 67 12.38 7.74 -20.99
N VAL A 68 12.96 6.91 -20.13
CA VAL A 68 14.06 5.98 -20.47
C VAL A 68 13.62 4.52 -20.54
N GLY A 69 12.53 4.18 -19.84
CA GLY A 69 11.96 2.84 -19.81
C GLY A 69 11.34 2.44 -21.15
N LYS A 70 11.47 1.17 -21.53
CA LYS A 70 10.95 0.64 -22.80
C LYS A 70 9.80 -0.32 -22.54
N TRP A 71 8.62 0.24 -22.32
CA TRP A 71 7.42 -0.53 -22.00
C TRP A 71 6.32 -0.34 -23.04
N TYR A 72 5.54 -1.41 -23.24
CA TYR A 72 4.33 -1.42 -24.06
C TYR A 72 3.14 -1.80 -23.19
N TYR A 73 2.01 -1.13 -23.37
CA TYR A 73 0.78 -1.37 -22.62
C TYR A 73 -0.30 -1.88 -23.54
N LYS A 74 -1.03 -2.92 -23.12
CA LYS A 74 -2.12 -3.52 -23.88
C LYS A 74 -3.31 -3.85 -22.98
N ALA A 75 -4.45 -3.23 -23.21
CA ALA A 75 -5.71 -3.64 -22.59
C ALA A 75 -6.17 -4.96 -23.20
N VAL A 76 -6.66 -5.86 -22.36
CA VAL A 76 -7.13 -7.20 -22.77
C VAL A 76 -8.51 -7.49 -22.23
N ASP A 77 -9.26 -8.35 -22.95
CA ASP A 77 -10.66 -8.63 -22.64
C ASP A 77 -10.84 -9.67 -21.52
N THR A 78 -9.88 -10.57 -21.36
CA THR A 78 -9.99 -11.66 -20.38
C THR A 78 -8.78 -11.70 -19.45
N MET A 79 -9.02 -12.15 -18.23
CA MET A 79 -7.95 -12.39 -17.25
C MET A 79 -6.96 -13.45 -17.75
N GLU A 80 -7.44 -14.47 -18.45
CA GLU A 80 -6.61 -15.53 -19.02
C GLU A 80 -5.61 -14.96 -20.04
N GLU A 81 -6.03 -14.03 -20.90
CA GLU A 81 -5.15 -13.36 -21.86
C GLU A 81 -4.05 -12.55 -21.15
N ALA A 82 -4.40 -11.85 -20.06
CA ALA A 82 -3.41 -11.14 -19.26
C ALA A 82 -2.41 -12.10 -18.62
N LEU A 83 -2.90 -13.14 -17.95
CA LEU A 83 -2.11 -14.07 -17.16
C LEU A 83 -1.23 -15.02 -17.99
N SER A 84 -1.65 -15.39 -19.22
CA SER A 84 -0.96 -16.41 -20.03
C SER A 84 0.53 -16.08 -20.21
N GLY A 85 1.40 -16.88 -19.58
CA GLY A 85 2.86 -16.70 -19.65
C GLY A 85 3.39 -15.43 -18.99
N ALA A 86 2.65 -14.85 -18.02
CA ALA A 86 3.14 -13.71 -17.26
C ALA A 86 4.30 -14.10 -16.35
N ASP A 87 5.30 -13.22 -16.24
CA ASP A 87 6.43 -13.31 -15.31
C ASP A 87 6.08 -12.70 -13.96
N PHE A 88 5.27 -11.63 -14.00
CA PHE A 88 4.76 -10.93 -12.82
C PHE A 88 3.26 -10.69 -12.95
N VAL A 89 2.56 -10.79 -11.83
CA VAL A 89 1.15 -10.44 -11.71
C VAL A 89 1.01 -9.34 -10.66
N VAL A 90 0.48 -8.19 -11.05
CA VAL A 90 0.12 -7.11 -10.14
C VAL A 90 -1.38 -7.15 -9.91
N ILE A 91 -1.81 -7.14 -8.65
CA ILE A 91 -3.23 -7.10 -8.27
C ILE A 91 -3.50 -5.79 -7.53
N SER A 92 -4.33 -4.93 -8.12
CA SER A 92 -4.71 -3.64 -7.55
C SER A 92 -6.15 -3.31 -7.91
N ILE A 93 -7.09 -3.87 -7.15
CA ILE A 93 -8.53 -3.69 -7.37
C ILE A 93 -9.19 -2.95 -6.21
N LEU A 94 -10.30 -2.27 -6.48
CA LEU A 94 -11.26 -1.83 -5.50
C LEU A 94 -12.47 -2.80 -5.55
N PRO A 95 -12.70 -3.63 -4.50
CA PRO A 95 -13.83 -4.54 -4.45
C PRO A 95 -15.13 -3.74 -4.29
N LYS A 96 -15.91 -3.57 -5.36
CA LYS A 96 -17.06 -2.67 -5.50
C LYS A 96 -16.63 -1.21 -5.72
N THR A 97 -17.49 -0.26 -5.36
CA THR A 97 -17.29 1.18 -5.56
C THR A 97 -17.07 1.90 -4.23
N PHE A 98 -16.85 3.20 -4.28
CA PHE A 98 -16.76 4.03 -3.09
C PHE A 98 -18.11 4.16 -2.37
N ASP A 99 -19.25 4.01 -3.06
CA ASP A 99 -20.58 4.07 -2.45
C ASP A 99 -20.78 2.91 -1.47
N GLU A 100 -20.40 1.67 -1.86
CA GLU A 100 -20.44 0.55 -0.93
C GLU A 100 -19.43 0.68 0.20
N MET A 101 -18.27 1.28 -0.06
CA MET A 101 -17.29 1.56 0.99
C MET A 101 -17.82 2.58 2.00
N GLU A 102 -18.53 3.63 1.57
CA GLU A 102 -19.19 4.59 2.43
C GLU A 102 -20.18 3.89 3.38
N VAL A 103 -21.00 2.98 2.84
CA VAL A 103 -21.94 2.19 3.65
C VAL A 103 -21.18 1.31 4.66
N ASP A 104 -20.10 0.64 4.25
CA ASP A 104 -19.31 -0.22 5.14
C ASP A 104 -18.71 0.56 6.32
N VAL A 105 -18.28 1.79 6.07
CA VAL A 105 -17.66 2.66 7.08
C VAL A 105 -18.72 3.26 8.02
N HIS A 106 -19.80 3.80 7.48
CA HIS A 106 -20.76 4.64 8.25
C HIS A 106 -21.96 3.89 8.80
N MET A 107 -22.35 2.75 8.23
CA MET A 107 -23.48 1.98 8.78
C MET A 107 -23.24 1.51 10.24
N PRO A 108 -22.05 1.07 10.64
CA PRO A 108 -21.77 0.66 12.03
C PRO A 108 -21.86 1.79 13.07
N GLU A 109 -21.79 3.05 12.65
CA GLU A 109 -21.95 4.22 13.55
C GLU A 109 -23.28 4.22 14.28
N ARG A 110 -24.34 3.65 13.69
CA ARG A 110 -25.65 3.45 14.33
C ARG A 110 -25.60 2.55 15.55
N LEU A 111 -24.53 1.76 15.68
CA LEU A 111 -24.24 0.87 16.79
C LEU A 111 -23.11 1.41 17.69
N GLY A 112 -22.71 2.67 17.49
CA GLY A 112 -21.60 3.30 18.22
C GLY A 112 -20.21 2.80 17.80
N ILE A 113 -20.07 2.22 16.59
CA ILE A 113 -18.79 1.72 16.08
C ILE A 113 -18.31 2.67 14.98
N TYR A 114 -17.27 3.42 15.27
CA TYR A 114 -16.67 4.40 14.37
C TYR A 114 -15.41 3.81 13.71
N GLN A 115 -15.30 3.97 12.40
CA GLN A 115 -14.21 3.47 11.59
C GLN A 115 -13.69 4.56 10.65
N PRO A 116 -12.46 5.06 10.82
CA PRO A 116 -11.92 6.11 9.96
C PRO A 116 -11.51 5.63 8.55
N VAL A 117 -11.39 4.33 8.33
CA VAL A 117 -11.04 3.72 7.03
C VAL A 117 -11.96 2.55 6.68
N GLY A 118 -12.16 1.58 7.59
CA GLY A 118 -13.06 0.43 7.42
C GLY A 118 -12.66 -0.53 6.30
N ASP A 119 -11.39 -0.58 5.91
CA ASP A 119 -10.96 -1.44 4.80
C ASP A 119 -10.24 -2.73 5.23
N THR A 120 -9.84 -2.83 6.50
CA THR A 120 -9.02 -3.96 6.98
C THR A 120 -9.57 -4.58 8.26
N ALA A 121 -9.89 -3.79 9.27
CA ALA A 121 -10.39 -4.24 10.56
C ALA A 121 -11.86 -3.86 10.77
N GLY A 122 -12.48 -4.36 11.85
CA GLY A 122 -13.84 -4.05 12.24
C GLY A 122 -14.92 -4.55 11.27
N PRO A 123 -16.17 -4.07 11.43
CA PRO A 123 -17.30 -4.47 10.58
C PRO A 123 -17.07 -4.15 9.09
N GLY A 124 -16.54 -2.97 8.78
CA GLY A 124 -16.24 -2.58 7.39
C GLY A 124 -15.21 -3.49 6.76
N GLY A 125 -14.10 -3.78 7.48
CA GLY A 125 -13.08 -4.72 7.02
C GLY A 125 -13.61 -6.11 6.77
N LEU A 126 -14.54 -6.61 7.64
CA LEU A 126 -15.21 -7.88 7.45
C LEU A 126 -16.07 -7.90 6.17
N MET A 127 -16.92 -6.89 5.97
CA MET A 127 -17.76 -6.78 4.78
C MET A 127 -16.92 -6.70 3.49
N ARG A 128 -15.86 -5.93 3.53
CA ARG A 128 -14.92 -5.84 2.41
C ARG A 128 -14.21 -7.17 2.14
N ALA A 129 -13.78 -7.88 3.18
CA ALA A 129 -13.18 -9.21 3.06
C ALA A 129 -14.12 -10.23 2.41
N MET A 130 -15.39 -10.25 2.81
CA MET A 130 -16.40 -11.14 2.23
C MET A 130 -16.59 -10.93 0.72
N ARG A 131 -16.40 -9.72 0.23
CA ARG A 131 -16.43 -9.41 -1.21
C ARG A 131 -15.10 -9.73 -1.90
N THR A 132 -13.99 -9.50 -1.23
CA THR A 132 -12.65 -9.61 -1.82
C THR A 132 -12.17 -11.05 -1.92
N ILE A 133 -12.43 -11.88 -0.90
CA ILE A 133 -11.95 -13.27 -0.85
C ILE A 133 -12.38 -14.09 -2.07
N PRO A 134 -13.67 -14.09 -2.52
CA PRO A 134 -14.06 -14.82 -3.71
C PRO A 134 -13.31 -14.40 -4.98
N MET A 135 -13.04 -13.09 -5.15
CA MET A 135 -12.26 -12.57 -6.27
C MET A 135 -10.82 -13.11 -6.23
N PHE A 136 -10.21 -13.13 -5.05
CA PHE A 136 -8.85 -13.64 -4.87
C PHE A 136 -8.74 -15.16 -5.05
N VAL A 137 -9.79 -15.91 -4.77
CA VAL A 137 -9.88 -17.34 -5.12
C VAL A 137 -9.81 -17.50 -6.64
N GLU A 138 -10.62 -16.73 -7.38
CA GLU A 138 -10.61 -16.73 -8.85
C GLU A 138 -9.24 -16.34 -9.42
N PHE A 139 -8.61 -15.29 -8.89
CA PHE A 139 -7.27 -14.87 -9.31
C PHE A 139 -6.23 -15.96 -9.05
N ALA A 140 -6.26 -16.59 -7.89
CA ALA A 140 -5.31 -17.66 -7.54
C ALA A 140 -5.45 -18.89 -8.46
N GLU A 141 -6.68 -19.30 -8.78
CA GLU A 141 -6.93 -20.40 -9.74
C GLU A 141 -6.48 -20.02 -11.17
N GLY A 142 -6.73 -18.77 -11.58
CA GLY A 142 -6.24 -18.26 -12.87
C GLY A 142 -4.71 -18.26 -12.95
N ILE A 143 -4.03 -17.77 -11.93
CA ILE A 143 -2.56 -17.75 -11.83
C ILE A 143 -2.00 -19.17 -11.86
N LYS A 144 -2.58 -20.08 -11.05
CA LYS A 144 -2.18 -21.49 -11.01
C LYS A 144 -2.27 -22.16 -12.37
N LYS A 145 -3.31 -21.83 -13.17
CA LYS A 145 -3.53 -22.36 -14.51
C LYS A 145 -2.60 -21.76 -15.55
N CYS A 146 -2.41 -20.42 -15.54
CA CYS A 146 -1.86 -19.68 -16.68
C CYS A 146 -0.39 -19.26 -16.48
N CYS A 147 0.06 -19.04 -15.23
CA CYS A 147 1.42 -18.58 -14.91
C CYS A 147 1.86 -19.01 -13.51
N PRO A 148 1.96 -20.32 -13.22
CA PRO A 148 2.18 -20.83 -11.86
C PRO A 148 3.54 -20.41 -11.26
N ASP A 149 4.50 -20.00 -12.08
CA ASP A 149 5.82 -19.57 -11.67
C ASP A 149 5.96 -18.05 -11.50
N ALA A 150 4.91 -17.28 -11.84
CA ALA A 150 4.92 -15.83 -11.74
C ALA A 150 5.08 -15.35 -10.29
N TRP A 151 5.74 -14.20 -10.10
CA TRP A 151 5.67 -13.45 -8.86
C TRP A 151 4.40 -12.60 -8.81
N VAL A 152 3.68 -12.68 -7.70
CA VAL A 152 2.42 -11.95 -7.49
C VAL A 152 2.62 -10.84 -6.47
N ILE A 153 2.34 -9.60 -6.89
CA ILE A 153 2.47 -8.39 -6.09
C ILE A 153 1.06 -7.85 -5.83
N ASN A 154 0.62 -7.87 -4.58
CA ASN A 154 -0.71 -7.42 -4.21
C ASN A 154 -0.70 -6.05 -3.54
N TYR A 155 -1.51 -5.12 -4.04
CA TYR A 155 -1.79 -3.80 -3.46
C TYR A 155 -3.20 -3.68 -2.89
N THR A 156 -4.05 -4.70 -3.10
CA THR A 156 -5.46 -4.68 -2.67
C THR A 156 -5.60 -4.94 -1.18
N ASN A 157 -6.49 -4.19 -0.52
CA ASN A 157 -6.89 -4.39 0.86
C ASN A 157 -8.22 -5.18 0.98
N PRO A 158 -8.37 -5.97 2.04
CA PRO A 158 -7.46 -6.23 3.18
C PRO A 158 -6.25 -7.06 2.78
N MET A 159 -5.06 -6.46 2.75
CA MET A 159 -3.88 -7.05 2.12
C MET A 159 -3.48 -8.41 2.70
N SER A 160 -3.45 -8.54 4.02
CA SER A 160 -3.08 -9.80 4.68
C SER A 160 -4.06 -10.93 4.36
N LEU A 161 -5.37 -10.64 4.29
CA LEU A 161 -6.38 -11.61 3.89
C LEU A 161 -6.25 -11.97 2.41
N CYS A 162 -6.01 -11.00 1.54
CA CYS A 162 -5.78 -11.24 0.13
C CYS A 162 -4.62 -12.20 -0.10
N VAL A 163 -3.45 -11.90 0.47
CA VAL A 163 -2.25 -12.75 0.34
C VAL A 163 -2.48 -14.13 0.97
N LYS A 164 -3.13 -14.20 2.14
CA LYS A 164 -3.49 -15.48 2.77
C LYS A 164 -4.42 -16.31 1.88
N THR A 165 -5.38 -15.69 1.20
CA THR A 165 -6.28 -16.36 0.27
C THR A 165 -5.52 -16.94 -0.92
N LEU A 166 -4.58 -16.18 -1.50
CA LEU A 166 -3.74 -16.66 -2.59
C LEU A 166 -2.98 -17.95 -2.17
N TYR A 167 -2.34 -17.94 -1.01
CA TYR A 167 -1.62 -19.12 -0.50
C TYR A 167 -2.55 -20.28 -0.10
N HIS A 168 -3.77 -19.98 0.37
CA HIS A 168 -4.75 -21.02 0.71
C HIS A 168 -5.18 -21.83 -0.53
N VAL A 169 -5.43 -21.13 -1.64
CA VAL A 169 -5.86 -21.73 -2.91
C VAL A 169 -4.69 -22.35 -3.67
N PHE A 170 -3.55 -21.68 -3.69
CA PHE A 170 -2.36 -22.13 -4.39
C PHE A 170 -1.12 -22.04 -3.45
N PRO A 171 -0.84 -23.07 -2.63
CA PRO A 171 0.24 -23.05 -1.62
C PRO A 171 1.65 -22.83 -2.16
N LYS A 172 1.88 -23.07 -3.46
CA LYS A 172 3.17 -22.85 -4.12
C LYS A 172 3.31 -21.48 -4.77
N ILE A 173 2.30 -20.62 -4.67
CA ILE A 173 2.32 -19.28 -5.26
C ILE A 173 3.48 -18.46 -4.66
N LYS A 174 4.12 -17.65 -5.47
CA LYS A 174 5.15 -16.70 -5.04
C LYS A 174 4.49 -15.33 -4.88
N ALA A 175 3.82 -15.08 -3.75
CA ALA A 175 3.03 -13.88 -3.55
C ALA A 175 3.47 -13.07 -2.33
N PHE A 176 3.40 -11.76 -2.44
CA PHE A 176 3.56 -10.84 -1.32
C PHE A 176 2.68 -9.59 -1.50
N GLY A 177 2.43 -8.90 -0.40
CA GLY A 177 1.69 -7.64 -0.41
C GLY A 177 2.60 -6.44 -0.16
N CYS A 178 2.27 -5.30 -0.74
CA CYS A 178 2.98 -4.04 -0.57
C CYS A 178 2.06 -2.97 0.00
N CYS A 179 2.53 -2.26 1.03
CA CYS A 179 1.87 -1.09 1.59
C CYS A 179 2.90 0.04 1.79
N HIS A 180 2.48 1.27 1.55
CA HIS A 180 3.34 2.44 1.67
C HIS A 180 3.47 2.97 3.11
N GLU A 181 2.66 2.51 4.07
CA GLU A 181 2.61 3.05 5.43
C GLU A 181 3.88 2.81 6.24
N VAL A 182 4.54 1.66 6.04
CA VAL A 182 5.87 1.40 6.61
C VAL A 182 6.87 2.46 6.15
N PHE A 183 6.85 2.79 4.86
CA PHE A 183 7.69 3.85 4.29
C PHE A 183 7.32 5.24 4.81
N GLY A 184 6.03 5.48 5.04
CA GLY A 184 5.55 6.70 5.69
C GLY A 184 6.15 6.86 7.08
N THR A 185 6.17 5.79 7.88
CA THR A 185 6.76 5.80 9.22
C THR A 185 8.29 5.98 9.19
N GLN A 186 9.00 5.38 8.23
CA GLN A 186 10.42 5.67 8.03
C GLN A 186 10.68 7.15 7.70
N LYS A 187 9.81 7.81 6.90
CA LYS A 187 9.91 9.26 6.64
C LYS A 187 9.70 10.09 7.90
N VAL A 188 8.75 9.70 8.75
CA VAL A 188 8.53 10.34 10.06
C VAL A 188 9.77 10.22 10.92
N LEU A 189 10.36 9.03 11.02
CA LEU A 189 11.58 8.80 11.79
C LEU A 189 12.78 9.59 11.23
N ALA A 190 12.91 9.70 9.92
CA ALA A 190 13.94 10.53 9.29
C ALA A 190 13.81 12.00 9.70
N GLY A 191 12.61 12.57 9.59
CA GLY A 191 12.39 13.97 10.00
C GLY A 191 12.53 14.21 11.50
N ILE A 192 12.16 13.25 12.34
CA ILE A 192 12.39 13.32 13.79
C ILE A 192 13.88 13.25 14.10
N ALA A 193 14.63 12.38 13.42
CA ALA A 193 16.09 12.31 13.57
C ALA A 193 16.77 13.61 13.13
N GLU A 194 16.32 14.24 12.06
CA GLU A 194 16.80 15.57 11.66
C GLU A 194 16.57 16.62 12.74
N ALA A 195 15.36 16.64 13.31
CA ALA A 195 14.98 17.63 14.32
C ALA A 195 15.75 17.45 15.65
N GLU A 196 15.86 16.21 16.14
CA GLU A 196 16.45 15.93 17.46
C GLU A 196 17.97 15.82 17.43
N LEU A 197 18.57 15.40 16.32
CA LEU A 197 20.02 15.22 16.18
C LEU A 197 20.70 16.39 15.46
N GLY A 198 19.94 17.39 14.97
CA GLY A 198 20.49 18.52 14.21
C GLY A 198 21.07 18.13 12.85
N LEU A 199 20.60 17.02 12.28
CA LEU A 199 21.03 16.51 10.98
C LEU A 199 20.14 17.07 9.86
N LYS A 200 20.53 16.84 8.59
CA LYS A 200 19.78 17.27 7.41
C LYS A 200 19.85 16.21 6.32
N ASP A 201 18.87 16.26 5.41
CA ASP A 201 18.82 15.45 4.21
C ASP A 201 18.82 13.94 4.47
N ILE A 202 18.24 13.50 5.58
CA ILE A 202 18.07 12.07 5.90
C ILE A 202 16.97 11.51 4.98
N LYS A 203 17.36 10.58 4.13
CA LYS A 203 16.39 9.88 3.25
C LYS A 203 15.71 8.75 4.02
N ARG A 204 14.47 8.43 3.62
CA ARG A 204 13.76 7.26 4.13
C ARG A 204 14.59 5.97 4.03
N SER A 205 15.31 5.80 2.91
CA SER A 205 16.18 4.65 2.66
C SER A 205 17.34 4.50 3.64
N ASP A 206 17.70 5.57 4.34
CA ASP A 206 18.80 5.55 5.31
C ASP A 206 18.32 5.08 6.70
N ILE A 207 17.01 4.94 6.88
CA ILE A 207 16.39 4.44 8.11
C ILE A 207 16.23 2.92 8.01
N HIS A 208 17.02 2.20 8.77
CA HIS A 208 16.96 0.75 8.86
C HIS A 208 15.98 0.32 9.95
N VAL A 209 15.03 -0.54 9.61
CA VAL A 209 13.98 -1.00 10.53
C VAL A 209 13.81 -2.51 10.43
N ASN A 210 13.38 -3.14 11.53
CA ASN A 210 12.81 -4.47 11.51
C ASN A 210 11.28 -4.35 11.61
N VAL A 211 10.56 -5.00 10.68
CA VAL A 211 9.10 -4.88 10.54
C VAL A 211 8.42 -6.15 11.00
N LEU A 212 7.55 -6.04 11.98
CA LEU A 212 6.76 -7.14 12.56
C LEU A 212 5.27 -6.87 12.39
N GLY A 213 4.45 -7.93 12.46
CA GLY A 213 2.99 -7.84 12.46
C GLY A 213 2.34 -8.10 11.11
N ILE A 214 1.11 -7.60 10.95
CA ILE A 214 0.29 -7.74 9.74
C ILE A 214 0.05 -6.36 9.13
N ASN A 215 -0.41 -6.32 7.86
CA ASN A 215 -0.68 -5.03 7.20
C ASN A 215 -1.65 -4.17 8.00
N HIS A 216 -1.39 -2.86 8.05
CA HIS A 216 -2.07 -1.84 8.83
C HIS A 216 -1.96 -1.97 10.35
N PHE A 217 -1.29 -3.04 10.83
CA PHE A 217 -0.93 -3.26 12.22
C PHE A 217 0.51 -3.75 12.33
N THR A 218 1.39 -3.01 11.68
CA THR A 218 2.84 -3.25 11.66
C THR A 218 3.54 -2.47 12.77
N TRP A 219 4.66 -3.00 13.23
CA TRP A 219 5.46 -2.46 14.33
C TRP A 219 6.94 -2.56 14.01
N PHE A 220 7.72 -1.63 14.51
CA PHE A 220 9.17 -1.73 14.53
C PHE A 220 9.64 -2.05 15.95
N ASP A 221 10.41 -3.12 16.10
CA ASP A 221 11.16 -3.46 17.32
C ASP A 221 12.63 -3.02 17.22
N TYR A 222 13.03 -2.54 16.05
CA TYR A 222 14.33 -1.94 15.76
C TYR A 222 14.18 -0.81 14.75
N ALA A 223 14.85 0.30 15.02
CA ALA A 223 14.97 1.41 14.07
C ALA A 223 16.31 2.11 14.28
N SER A 224 17.09 2.33 13.21
CA SER A 224 18.38 2.99 13.28
C SER A 224 18.70 3.86 12.07
N TYR A 225 19.56 4.86 12.30
CA TYR A 225 20.20 5.69 11.29
C TYR A 225 21.71 5.66 11.48
N LYS A 226 22.47 5.10 10.52
CA LYS A 226 23.94 5.00 10.59
C LYS A 226 24.45 4.44 11.93
N GLY A 227 23.76 3.44 12.48
CA GLY A 227 24.10 2.81 13.75
C GLY A 227 23.57 3.54 15.01
N ILE A 228 22.96 4.70 14.86
CA ILE A 228 22.29 5.41 15.97
C ILE A 228 20.93 4.76 16.20
N ASP A 229 20.64 4.31 17.42
CA ASP A 229 19.32 3.83 17.82
C ASP A 229 18.31 4.98 17.84
N LEU A 230 17.21 4.83 17.08
CA LEU A 230 16.19 5.86 16.97
C LEU A 230 15.09 5.77 18.04
N PHE A 231 15.05 4.73 18.86
CA PHE A 231 14.06 4.63 19.95
C PHE A 231 14.21 5.71 21.01
N PRO A 232 15.41 5.98 21.53
CA PRO A 232 15.62 7.12 22.43
C PRO A 232 15.33 8.47 21.78
N VAL A 233 15.67 8.63 20.49
CA VAL A 233 15.42 9.85 19.71
C VAL A 233 13.91 10.08 19.55
N TYR A 234 13.17 9.04 19.18
CA TYR A 234 11.71 9.09 19.05
C TYR A 234 11.03 9.41 20.38
N ARG A 235 11.51 8.82 21.49
CA ARG A 235 11.03 9.12 22.85
C ARG A 235 11.28 10.58 23.23
N ALA A 236 12.46 11.11 22.93
CA ALA A 236 12.79 12.51 23.22
C ALA A 236 11.86 13.48 22.46
N TYR A 237 11.57 13.17 21.20
CA TYR A 237 10.62 13.93 20.38
C TYR A 237 9.21 13.89 20.97
N ILE A 238 8.70 12.69 21.30
CA ILE A 238 7.36 12.53 21.90
C ILE A 238 7.21 13.33 23.18
N ASN A 239 8.19 13.29 24.07
CA ASN A 239 8.15 14.01 25.33
C ASN A 239 8.01 15.53 25.15
N LYS A 240 8.49 16.08 24.03
CA LYS A 240 8.41 17.51 23.71
C LYS A 240 7.17 17.89 22.89
N HIS A 241 6.68 16.98 22.04
CA HIS A 241 5.77 17.32 20.94
C HIS A 241 4.51 16.46 20.90
N PHE A 242 4.18 15.71 21.94
CA PHE A 242 3.03 14.78 21.93
C PHE A 242 1.72 15.46 21.52
N ASP A 243 1.43 16.65 22.09
CA ASP A 243 0.17 17.34 21.81
C ASP A 243 0.10 17.92 20.39
N GLN A 244 1.22 18.31 19.84
CA GLN A 244 1.31 18.82 18.47
C GLN A 244 1.42 17.69 17.43
N GLY A 245 1.88 16.51 17.86
CA GLY A 245 2.17 15.40 16.96
C GLY A 245 3.35 15.67 16.04
N TYR A 246 3.40 14.93 14.92
CA TYR A 246 4.35 15.14 13.84
C TYR A 246 3.56 15.31 12.54
N GLY A 247 3.64 16.46 11.90
CA GLY A 247 3.00 16.70 10.62
C GLY A 247 3.58 17.97 10.00
N LYS A 248 3.78 17.95 8.70
CA LYS A 248 3.94 19.15 7.90
C LYS A 248 2.68 19.32 7.08
N ASN A 249 2.10 20.53 7.09
CA ASN A 249 1.10 20.87 6.08
C ASN A 249 1.78 20.75 4.72
N ASP A 250 1.20 19.96 3.84
CA ASP A 250 1.61 19.81 2.46
C ASP A 250 0.74 20.74 1.61
N ASP A 251 1.32 21.42 0.65
CA ASP A 251 0.57 22.29 -0.29
C ASP A 251 -0.33 21.46 -1.22
N ASN A 252 -0.14 20.14 -1.27
CA ASN A 252 -0.97 19.24 -2.04
C ASN A 252 -2.21 18.81 -1.24
N TRP A 253 -3.39 19.22 -1.68
CA TRP A 253 -4.67 18.90 -1.05
C TRP A 253 -4.91 17.40 -0.89
N ALA A 254 -4.46 16.58 -1.84
CA ALA A 254 -4.62 15.12 -1.80
C ALA A 254 -3.80 14.50 -0.66
N ASN A 255 -2.60 15.01 -0.40
CA ASN A 255 -1.79 14.58 0.73
C ASN A 255 -2.43 15.02 2.06
N ASN A 256 -3.01 16.22 2.12
CA ASN A 256 -3.68 16.73 3.30
C ASN A 256 -4.95 15.93 3.65
N SER A 257 -5.65 15.37 2.66
CA SER A 257 -6.82 14.51 2.90
C SER A 257 -6.48 13.22 3.64
N PHE A 258 -5.24 12.74 3.52
CA PHE A 258 -4.72 11.55 4.21
C PHE A 258 -3.75 11.89 5.35
N ALA A 259 -3.47 13.18 5.57
CA ALA A 259 -2.57 13.61 6.63
C ALA A 259 -3.11 13.22 8.00
N CYS A 260 -2.23 12.77 8.86
CA CYS A 260 -2.47 12.59 10.29
C CYS A 260 -1.28 13.16 11.07
N ILE A 261 -1.53 13.54 12.32
CA ILE A 261 -0.48 14.11 13.17
C ILE A 261 0.34 13.07 13.94
N HIS A 262 0.13 11.81 13.64
CA HIS A 262 0.87 10.67 14.22
C HIS A 262 0.76 10.51 15.74
N ARG A 263 -0.31 11.05 16.38
CA ARG A 263 -0.51 11.00 17.83
C ARG A 263 -0.88 9.61 18.33
N VAL A 264 -1.72 8.86 17.60
CA VAL A 264 -2.03 7.46 17.95
C VAL A 264 -0.75 6.63 18.00
N LYS A 265 0.12 6.80 17.02
CA LYS A 265 1.43 6.13 16.94
C LYS A 265 2.33 6.47 18.12
N MET A 266 2.34 7.74 18.55
CA MET A 266 3.10 8.22 19.70
C MET A 266 2.54 7.68 21.03
N ASP A 267 1.21 7.63 21.16
CA ASP A 267 0.56 7.08 22.35
C ASP A 267 0.80 5.57 22.48
N LEU A 268 0.73 4.85 21.35
CA LEU A 268 1.05 3.42 21.31
C LEU A 268 2.53 3.16 21.69
N PHE A 269 3.45 4.04 21.27
CA PHE A 269 4.85 3.94 21.70
C PHE A 269 5.00 4.15 23.21
N ASN A 270 4.29 5.10 23.79
CA ASN A 270 4.31 5.32 25.24
C ASN A 270 3.77 4.12 26.01
N LYS A 271 2.74 3.43 25.47
CA LYS A 271 2.11 2.26 26.09
C LYS A 271 2.94 0.98 25.96
N TYR A 272 3.52 0.76 24.78
CA TYR A 272 4.12 -0.55 24.44
C TYR A 272 5.63 -0.53 24.24
N GLY A 273 6.24 0.66 24.10
CA GLY A 273 7.68 0.79 23.87
C GLY A 273 8.13 0.35 22.47
N LEU A 274 7.20 0.13 21.54
CA LEU A 274 7.44 -0.24 20.16
C LEU A 274 6.91 0.86 19.22
N ILE A 275 7.56 1.06 18.09
CA ILE A 275 7.13 2.07 17.12
C ILE A 275 6.07 1.45 16.21
N ALA A 276 4.81 1.90 16.35
CA ALA A 276 3.76 1.49 15.43
C ALA A 276 4.03 2.05 14.02
N ALA A 277 3.95 1.21 13.01
CA ALA A 277 4.46 1.48 11.66
C ALA A 277 3.37 1.50 10.58
N ALA A 278 2.13 1.74 10.97
CA ALA A 278 1.00 1.99 10.07
C ALA A 278 0.45 3.40 10.27
N GLY A 279 -0.52 3.82 9.45
CA GLY A 279 -1.21 5.10 9.64
C GLY A 279 -2.07 5.11 10.89
N ASP A 280 -2.20 6.26 11.54
CA ASP A 280 -2.95 6.40 12.80
C ASP A 280 -4.39 5.92 12.68
N ARG A 281 -5.05 6.21 11.54
CA ARG A 281 -6.43 5.78 11.28
C ARG A 281 -6.57 4.25 11.27
N HIS A 282 -5.64 3.55 10.64
CA HIS A 282 -5.63 2.08 10.64
C HIS A 282 -5.28 1.53 12.01
N LEU A 283 -4.24 2.06 12.68
CA LEU A 283 -3.84 1.62 14.02
C LEU A 283 -5.00 1.73 15.01
N ALA A 284 -5.77 2.83 14.95
CA ALA A 284 -6.92 3.04 15.81
C ALA A 284 -7.98 1.94 15.67
N GLU A 285 -8.22 1.44 14.44
CA GLU A 285 -9.20 0.38 14.16
C GLU A 285 -8.81 -1.00 14.72
N PHE A 286 -7.53 -1.23 15.02
CA PHE A 286 -7.04 -2.46 15.66
C PHE A 286 -7.03 -2.38 17.18
N MET A 287 -7.27 -1.19 17.75
CA MET A 287 -7.32 -0.99 19.20
C MET A 287 -8.76 -1.08 19.73
N PRO A 288 -8.96 -1.27 21.04
CA PRO A 288 -10.28 -1.11 21.65
C PRO A 288 -10.89 0.23 21.26
N GLY A 289 -12.14 0.21 20.80
CA GLY A 289 -12.81 1.40 20.22
C GLY A 289 -12.90 2.59 21.18
N ASP A 290 -12.95 2.35 22.49
CA ASP A 290 -12.99 3.38 23.52
C ASP A 290 -11.68 4.18 23.66
N LEU A 291 -10.57 3.71 23.10
CA LEU A 291 -9.28 4.44 23.16
C LEU A 291 -9.23 5.63 22.17
N TYR A 292 -9.58 5.40 20.92
CA TYR A 292 -9.41 6.41 19.84
C TYR A 292 -10.64 6.66 19.03
N LEU A 293 -11.65 5.76 19.09
CA LEU A 293 -12.81 5.72 18.21
C LEU A 293 -14.14 5.71 18.99
N LYS A 294 -14.16 6.24 20.21
CA LYS A 294 -15.34 6.21 21.10
C LYS A 294 -16.53 6.97 20.50
N ASP A 295 -16.27 8.08 19.89
CA ASP A 295 -17.27 8.99 19.32
C ASP A 295 -16.62 9.92 18.27
N PRO A 296 -17.41 10.68 17.47
CA PRO A 296 -16.86 11.55 16.42
C PRO A 296 -15.90 12.63 16.94
N GLU A 297 -16.05 13.08 18.17
CA GLU A 297 -15.17 14.08 18.79
C GLU A 297 -13.82 13.47 19.10
N THR A 298 -13.82 12.27 19.69
CA THR A 298 -12.60 11.49 19.94
C THR A 298 -11.86 11.19 18.63
N VAL A 299 -12.56 10.74 17.59
CA VAL A 299 -11.96 10.48 16.26
C VAL A 299 -11.27 11.72 15.69
N LYS A 300 -11.88 12.91 15.85
CA LYS A 300 -11.30 14.17 15.38
C LYS A 300 -10.13 14.66 16.22
N SER A 301 -10.04 14.24 17.48
CA SER A 301 -9.02 14.71 18.42
C SER A 301 -7.69 13.97 18.25
N TRP A 302 -7.70 12.79 17.64
CA TRP A 302 -6.53 11.94 17.39
C TRP A 302 -6.04 11.99 15.95
#